data_65b42fd43d8bfcf0b694f141193f684d
#
_entry.id   65b42fd43d8bfcf0b694f141193f684d
#
_cell.length_a   1.000
_cell.length_b   1.000
_cell.length_c   1.000
_cell.angle_alpha   90.00
_cell.angle_beta   90.00
_cell.angle_gamma   90.00
#
_symmetry.space_group_name_H-M   'P 1'
#
loop_
_entity.id
_entity.type
_entity.pdbx_description
1 polymer ?
#
loop_
_entity_poly.entity_id
_entity_poly.type
_entity_poly.pdbx_seq_one_letter_code
_entity_poly.pdbx_strand_id
1 'polypeptide(L)'
;MSVLSDKTIRKLALEEDMISPFVDKQIRDGKISYGLSSFGYDARVADEFKIFHNVNSSIVDPKKFTSDNFVTKKSSEYIIIPPNSFALGTTIEVFKIPRDIMCIVVG
;
A
#
# COMPACT_ATOMS: atom_id res chain seq x y z
N MET A 1 -0.11 6.11 -24.83
CA MET A 1 0.02 5.79 -23.40
C MET A 1 1.02 6.75 -22.76
N SER A 2 0.68 7.33 -21.63
CA SER A 2 1.54 8.30 -20.95
C SER A 2 1.42 8.16 -19.45
N VAL A 3 2.44 8.64 -18.75
CA VAL A 3 2.41 8.74 -17.29
C VAL A 3 1.55 9.95 -16.92
N LEU A 4 0.66 9.78 -15.96
CA LEU A 4 -0.21 10.85 -15.52
C LEU A 4 0.57 11.87 -14.69
N SER A 5 0.31 13.15 -14.96
CA SER A 5 0.86 14.23 -14.14
C SER A 5 0.06 14.40 -12.85
N ASP A 6 0.61 15.16 -11.91
CA ASP A 6 -0.05 15.51 -10.65
C ASP A 6 -1.43 16.15 -10.88
N LYS A 7 -1.55 17.01 -11.89
CA LYS A 7 -2.83 17.66 -12.19
C LYS A 7 -3.90 16.68 -12.60
N THR A 8 -3.56 15.69 -13.42
CA THR A 8 -4.48 14.67 -13.87
C THR A 8 -4.84 13.72 -12.71
N ILE A 9 -3.86 13.33 -11.91
CA ILE A 9 -4.10 12.47 -10.74
C ILE A 9 -5.04 13.18 -9.76
N ARG A 10 -4.79 14.46 -9.47
CA ARG A 10 -5.66 15.25 -8.59
C ARG A 10 -7.09 15.30 -9.11
N LYS A 11 -7.25 15.56 -10.41
CA LYS A 11 -8.57 15.63 -11.02
C LYS A 11 -9.32 14.30 -10.88
N LEU A 12 -8.70 13.18 -11.18
CA LEU A 12 -9.31 11.86 -11.07
C LEU A 12 -9.63 11.50 -9.61
N ALA A 13 -8.75 11.86 -8.68
CA ALA A 13 -8.98 11.61 -7.26
C ALA A 13 -10.17 12.40 -6.73
N LEU A 14 -10.31 13.66 -7.13
CA LEU A 14 -11.38 14.52 -6.64
C LEU A 14 -12.71 14.28 -7.35
N GLU A 15 -12.70 14.01 -8.65
CA GLU A 15 -13.92 13.85 -9.46
C GLU A 15 -14.42 12.41 -9.52
N GLU A 16 -13.54 11.42 -9.47
CA GLU A 16 -13.90 10.01 -9.65
C GLU A 16 -13.51 9.12 -8.47
N ASP A 17 -13.08 9.71 -7.36
CA ASP A 17 -12.65 8.97 -6.16
C ASP A 17 -11.54 7.95 -6.45
N MET A 18 -10.66 8.24 -7.37
CA MET A 18 -9.60 7.30 -7.73
C MET A 18 -8.71 6.95 -6.52
N ILE A 19 -8.47 7.90 -5.63
CA ILE A 19 -7.71 7.72 -4.39
C ILE A 19 -8.52 8.35 -3.25
N SER A 20 -8.81 7.58 -2.20
CA SER A 20 -9.58 8.08 -1.05
C SER A 20 -9.08 7.45 0.26
N PRO A 21 -8.76 8.22 1.31
CA PRO A 21 -8.67 9.69 1.33
C PRO A 21 -7.51 10.19 0.49
N PHE A 22 -7.66 11.36 -0.13
CA PHE A 22 -6.67 11.92 -1.03
C PHE A 22 -5.96 13.11 -0.40
N VAL A 23 -4.62 13.03 -0.35
CA VAL A 23 -3.76 14.13 0.11
C VAL A 23 -3.18 14.82 -1.12
N ASP A 24 -3.61 16.04 -1.39
CA ASP A 24 -3.39 16.73 -2.66
C ASP A 24 -2.02 17.39 -2.80
N LYS A 25 -1.10 17.10 -1.90
CA LYS A 25 0.27 17.60 -1.92
C LYS A 25 1.21 16.60 -1.26
N GLN A 26 2.50 16.73 -1.52
CA GLN A 26 3.51 15.92 -0.87
C GLN A 26 3.73 16.43 0.55
N ILE A 27 3.49 15.56 1.54
CA ILE A 27 3.77 15.85 2.94
C ILE A 27 4.99 15.02 3.34
N ARG A 28 5.98 15.68 3.93
CA ARG A 28 7.19 15.04 4.43
C ARG A 28 7.24 15.15 5.94
N ASP A 29 7.39 14.00 6.58
CA ASP A 29 7.58 13.88 8.02
C ASP A 29 8.87 13.10 8.26
N GLY A 30 9.97 13.85 8.45
CA GLY A 30 11.29 13.27 8.54
C GLY A 30 11.73 12.62 7.23
N LYS A 31 12.00 11.31 7.26
CA LYS A 31 12.42 10.53 6.09
C LYS A 31 11.26 9.95 5.29
N ILE A 32 10.06 10.03 5.82
CA ILE A 32 8.86 9.44 5.22
C ILE A 32 8.04 10.54 4.58
N SER A 33 7.57 10.28 3.37
CA SER A 33 6.69 11.18 2.65
C SER A 33 5.42 10.45 2.22
N TYR A 34 4.34 11.20 2.07
CA TYR A 34 3.10 10.66 1.54
C TYR A 34 2.31 11.75 0.81
N GLY A 35 1.34 11.33 0.02
CA GLY A 35 0.50 12.24 -0.74
C GLY A 35 0.88 12.33 -2.20
N LEU A 36 0.34 13.32 -2.88
CA LEU A 36 0.52 13.53 -4.31
C LEU A 36 1.94 13.97 -4.63
N SER A 37 2.58 13.28 -5.57
CA SER A 37 3.87 13.67 -6.14
C SER A 37 3.69 14.12 -7.59
N SER A 38 4.78 14.45 -8.26
CA SER A 38 4.73 14.99 -9.63
C SER A 38 4.08 14.03 -10.64
N PHE A 39 4.33 12.73 -10.49
CA PHE A 39 3.85 11.72 -11.43
C PHE A 39 3.30 10.48 -10.75
N GLY A 40 2.91 10.59 -9.50
CA GLY A 40 2.41 9.45 -8.75
C GLY A 40 1.84 9.85 -7.41
N TYR A 41 1.67 8.85 -6.56
CA TYR A 41 1.11 9.03 -5.23
C TYR A 41 1.81 8.11 -4.23
N ASP A 42 2.29 8.68 -3.16
CA ASP A 42 2.92 7.93 -2.08
C ASP A 42 1.85 7.52 -1.06
N ALA A 43 1.50 6.26 -1.07
CA ALA A 43 0.48 5.71 -0.18
C ALA A 43 1.03 5.48 1.23
N ARG A 44 0.13 5.45 2.19
CA ARG A 44 0.45 5.13 3.58
C ARG A 44 -0.02 3.72 3.91
N VAL A 45 0.73 3.02 4.74
CA VAL A 45 0.28 1.72 5.25
C VAL A 45 -0.53 1.92 6.54
N ALA A 46 -1.55 1.08 6.70
CA ALA A 46 -2.31 1.03 7.94
C ALA A 46 -1.49 0.40 9.06
N ASP A 47 -2.00 0.45 10.28
CA ASP A 47 -1.28 0.03 11.47
C ASP A 47 -1.39 -1.47 11.78
N GLU A 48 -2.03 -2.24 10.91
CA GLU A 48 -2.23 -3.67 11.09
C GLU A 48 -1.51 -4.46 9.99
N PHE A 49 -0.77 -5.48 10.41
CA PHE A 49 0.05 -6.30 9.52
C PHE A 49 -0.14 -7.77 9.84
N LYS A 50 -0.07 -8.61 8.81
CA LYS A 50 0.03 -10.06 8.96
C LYS A 50 1.44 -10.48 8.62
N ILE A 51 2.14 -11.03 9.62
CA ILE A 51 3.53 -11.46 9.47
C ILE A 51 3.53 -12.94 9.20
N PHE A 52 4.18 -13.34 8.10
CA PHE A 52 4.30 -14.73 7.72
C PHE A 52 5.27 -15.47 8.66
N HIS A 53 4.91 -16.69 9.02
CA HIS A 53 5.81 -17.64 9.66
C HIS A 53 5.58 -19.05 9.07
N ASN A 54 6.61 -19.86 9.06
CA ASN A 54 6.57 -21.18 8.46
C ASN A 54 6.58 -22.31 9.48
N VAL A 55 6.13 -22.05 10.70
CA VAL A 55 6.14 -23.03 11.77
C VAL A 55 5.22 -24.22 11.44
N ASN A 56 4.10 -23.94 10.81
CA ASN A 56 3.05 -24.92 10.51
C ASN A 56 2.98 -25.29 9.03
N SER A 57 3.86 -24.76 8.19
CA SER A 57 3.86 -25.05 6.76
C SER A 57 5.25 -24.83 6.17
N SER A 58 5.69 -25.74 5.32
CA SER A 58 6.94 -25.62 4.57
C SER A 58 6.73 -25.03 3.17
N ILE A 59 5.48 -24.79 2.78
CA ILE A 59 5.13 -24.34 1.42
C ILE A 59 4.36 -23.03 1.51
N VAL A 60 4.79 -22.05 0.73
CA VAL A 60 4.04 -20.81 0.49
C VAL A 60 3.34 -20.94 -0.84
N ASP A 61 2.03 -21.13 -0.80
CA ASP A 61 1.19 -21.21 -2.00
C ASP A 61 0.29 -19.98 -2.03
N PRO A 62 0.45 -19.08 -3.00
CA PRO A 62 -0.36 -17.86 -3.09
C PRO A 62 -1.85 -18.14 -3.30
N LYS A 63 -2.21 -19.36 -3.71
CA LYS A 63 -3.61 -19.76 -3.89
C LYS A 63 -4.22 -20.42 -2.68
N LYS A 64 -3.41 -20.80 -1.71
CA LYS A 64 -3.83 -21.58 -0.53
C LYS A 64 -3.21 -21.05 0.74
N PHE A 65 -3.27 -19.73 0.93
CA PHE A 65 -2.86 -19.15 2.19
C PHE A 65 -3.79 -19.61 3.30
N THR A 66 -3.22 -20.13 4.35
CA THR A 66 -3.96 -20.47 5.56
C THR A 66 -3.64 -19.47 6.65
N SER A 67 -4.62 -19.15 7.48
CA SER A 67 -4.44 -18.22 8.60
C SER A 67 -3.39 -18.72 9.61
N ASP A 68 -3.10 -20.01 9.62
CA ASP A 68 -2.11 -20.62 10.53
C ASP A 68 -0.67 -20.18 10.21
N ASN A 69 -0.43 -19.66 9.00
CA ASN A 69 0.89 -19.20 8.57
C ASN A 69 1.13 -17.72 8.87
N PHE A 70 0.17 -17.01 9.46
CA PHE A 70 0.27 -15.59 9.71
C PHE A 70 -0.06 -15.26 11.15
N VAL A 71 0.71 -14.32 11.69
CA VAL A 71 0.43 -13.68 12.97
C VAL A 71 0.05 -12.24 12.71
N THR A 72 -1.12 -11.82 13.20
CA THR A 72 -1.56 -10.45 13.09
C THR A 72 -0.89 -9.58 14.15
N LYS A 73 -0.26 -8.51 13.71
CA LYS A 73 0.37 -7.50 14.57
C LYS A 73 -0.23 -6.14 14.28
N LYS A 74 -0.47 -5.37 15.33
CA LYS A 74 -0.97 -4.00 15.22
C LYS A 74 -0.03 -3.06 15.97
N SER A 75 0.50 -2.06 15.28
CA SER A 75 1.36 -1.06 15.88
C SER A 75 1.32 0.22 15.07
N SER A 76 1.20 1.36 15.76
CA SER A 76 1.23 2.67 15.12
C SER A 76 2.65 3.22 14.93
N GLU A 77 3.66 2.57 15.48
CA GLU A 77 5.04 3.04 15.43
C GLU A 77 5.89 2.22 14.48
N TYR A 78 5.98 0.91 14.71
CA TYR A 78 6.78 0.03 13.88
C TYR A 78 6.34 -1.42 14.07
N ILE A 79 6.72 -2.28 13.11
CA ILE A 79 6.64 -3.72 13.25
C ILE A 79 7.98 -4.33 12.89
N ILE A 80 8.24 -5.52 13.43
CA ILE A 80 9.46 -6.27 13.14
C ILE A 80 9.10 -7.40 12.18
N ILE A 81 9.77 -7.43 11.04
CA ILE A 81 9.68 -8.54 10.07
C ILE A 81 10.91 -9.41 10.27
N PRO A 82 10.73 -10.66 10.73
CA PRO A 82 11.87 -11.55 10.96
C PRO A 82 12.65 -11.85 9.68
N PRO A 83 13.92 -12.26 9.80
CA PRO A 83 14.68 -12.72 8.63
C PRO A 83 13.96 -13.85 7.91
N ASN A 84 14.10 -13.90 6.59
CA ASN A 84 13.48 -14.92 5.72
C ASN A 84 11.95 -14.96 5.84
N SER A 85 11.34 -13.82 6.15
CA SER A 85 9.90 -13.68 6.29
C SER A 85 9.40 -12.49 5.49
N PHE A 86 8.09 -12.28 5.51
CA PHE A 86 7.46 -11.12 4.89
C PHE A 86 6.21 -10.75 5.67
N ALA A 87 5.70 -9.55 5.42
CA ALA A 87 4.47 -9.07 6.02
C ALA A 87 3.49 -8.64 4.95
N LEU A 88 2.21 -8.84 5.21
CA LEU A 88 1.12 -8.31 4.42
C LEU A 88 0.51 -7.13 5.17
N GLY A 89 0.43 -6.00 4.49
CA GLY A 89 -0.21 -4.81 5.02
C GLY A 89 -1.25 -4.30 4.04
N THR A 90 -2.04 -3.34 4.50
CA THR A 90 -2.99 -2.65 3.65
C THR A 90 -2.67 -1.16 3.66
N THR A 91 -3.03 -0.47 2.59
CA THR A 91 -2.92 0.98 2.55
C THR A 91 -4.07 1.63 3.33
N ILE A 92 -3.82 2.81 3.87
CA ILE A 92 -4.89 3.65 4.43
C ILE A 92 -5.82 4.08 3.30
N GLU A 93 -5.25 4.42 2.15
CA GLU A 93 -6.01 4.82 0.97
C GLU A 93 -6.71 3.64 0.32
N VAL A 94 -7.89 3.91 -0.23
CA VAL A 94 -8.61 3.00 -1.13
C VAL A 94 -8.43 3.51 -2.54
N PHE A 95 -8.01 2.64 -3.45
CA PHE A 95 -7.76 2.99 -4.85
C PHE A 95 -8.87 2.42 -5.73
N LYS A 96 -9.50 3.29 -6.51
CA LYS A 96 -10.52 2.93 -7.51
C LYS A 96 -10.00 3.32 -8.88
N ILE A 97 -9.15 2.49 -9.43
CA ILE A 97 -8.47 2.80 -10.69
C ILE A 97 -9.44 2.67 -11.85
N PRO A 98 -9.63 3.72 -12.66
CA PRO A 98 -10.50 3.65 -13.85
C PRO A 98 -10.00 2.62 -14.86
N ARG A 99 -10.88 2.16 -15.72
CA ARG A 99 -10.57 1.09 -16.68
C ARG A 99 -9.51 1.47 -17.71
N ASP A 100 -9.36 2.74 -17.99
CA ASP A 100 -8.38 3.27 -18.94
C ASP A 100 -7.05 3.64 -18.31
N ILE A 101 -6.85 3.32 -17.02
CA ILE A 101 -5.63 3.63 -16.29
C ILE A 101 -5.05 2.35 -15.71
N MET A 102 -3.75 2.19 -15.86
CA MET A 102 -2.98 1.13 -15.21
C MET A 102 -2.17 1.71 -14.07
N CYS A 103 -2.17 1.03 -12.94
CA CYS A 103 -1.40 1.43 -11.77
C CYS A 103 -0.21 0.50 -11.58
N ILE A 104 0.97 1.08 -11.42
CA ILE A 104 2.20 0.34 -11.08
C ILE A 104 2.53 0.67 -9.64
N VAL A 105 2.71 -0.35 -8.82
CA VAL A 105 3.06 -0.20 -7.40
C VAL A 105 4.51 -0.59 -7.22
N VAL A 106 5.28 0.31 -6.62
CA VAL A 106 6.70 0.08 -6.31
C VAL A 106 6.98 0.48 -4.87
N GLY A 107 7.96 -0.17 -4.27
CA GLY A 107 8.40 0.14 -2.92
C GLY A 107 9.83 0.61 -2.86
#